data_5643ead79573c8f2cbe4f47f67794a5a
#
_entry.id   5643ead79573c8f2cbe4f47f67794a5a
#
_cell.length_a   1.000
_cell.length_b   1.000
_cell.length_c   1.000
_cell.angle_alpha   90.00
_cell.angle_beta   90.00
_cell.angle_gamma   90.00
#
_symmetry.space_group_name_H-M   'P 1'
#
loop_
_entity.id
_entity.type
_entity.pdbx_description
1 polymer ?
#
loop_
_entity_poly.entity_id
_entity_poly.type
_entity_poly.pdbx_seq_one_letter_code
_entity_poly.pdbx_strand_id
1 'polypeptide(L)'
;KDTFVEELIKNKLGLQVLTDTGWSDFDGVLNKGQRQVALVQLEKASIRATLDHKIFTDKFVALMVKQLKPGVKIHTTLGIQKVVSVTSFEVETVYDLLNVKNNHRFYANGILCSNCEFIIFDETLINSLHLVNMAGVEPIERQGQIRWYKKPEKGCTYIVGLDPSLGTGGDPAAIQVFEVPGLKQVAEWSHNKTIVQRQVVIMQEVCKYLAEVAGAESVFWSVENNTLGEAALVVIAQMGEENIPGIFLSEPKRVAGTRWRKGFTTSNKSKLAACAKLKSLIETNRMRIASKMLVSELKNFVAKGHSYEAKLGQHDDLVMATLLIIRMLQYIQDFDASTDAELRDTVDNFIEPMPFIMS
;
A
#
# COMPACT_ATOMS: atom_id res chain seq x y z
N LYS A 1 22.72 15.77 8.69
CA LYS A 1 21.43 16.19 8.10
C LYS A 1 20.36 15.55 8.96
N ASP A 2 19.70 16.34 9.80
CA ASP A 2 18.59 15.90 10.62
C ASP A 2 17.46 15.50 9.66
N THR A 3 17.16 14.21 9.60
CA THR A 3 15.99 13.70 8.90
C THR A 3 14.77 14.05 9.74
N PHE A 4 13.96 15.00 9.25
CA PHE A 4 12.70 15.33 9.92
C PHE A 4 11.78 14.11 9.87
N VAL A 5 11.36 13.65 11.06
CA VAL A 5 10.35 12.59 11.21
C VAL A 5 9.00 13.28 11.35
N GLU A 6 8.04 12.93 10.49
CA GLU A 6 6.66 13.42 10.60
C GLU A 6 6.05 13.00 11.94
N GLU A 7 5.58 13.96 12.74
CA GLU A 7 4.99 13.73 14.05
C GLU A 7 3.47 13.72 13.97
N LEU A 8 2.85 12.62 14.39
CA LEU A 8 1.41 12.48 14.47
C LEU A 8 0.90 12.81 15.88
N ILE A 9 0.07 13.84 15.98
CA ILE A 9 -0.68 14.18 17.20
C ILE A 9 -2.10 13.61 17.08
N LYS A 10 -2.39 12.53 17.82
CA LYS A 10 -3.71 11.91 17.80
C LYS A 10 -4.78 12.82 18.41
N ASN A 11 -5.96 12.83 17.84
CA ASN A 11 -7.13 13.57 18.36
C ASN A 11 -7.74 12.85 19.59
N LYS A 12 -7.05 12.94 20.73
CA LYS A 12 -7.53 12.33 22.00
C LYS A 12 -8.70 13.09 22.66
N LEU A 13 -8.92 14.35 22.26
CA LEU A 13 -9.94 15.23 22.82
C LEU A 13 -11.30 15.12 22.13
N GLY A 14 -11.41 14.31 21.06
CA GLY A 14 -12.63 14.20 20.26
C GLY A 14 -13.01 15.50 19.57
N LEU A 15 -12.02 16.30 19.15
CA LEU A 15 -12.25 17.54 18.41
C LEU A 15 -12.86 17.22 17.05
N GLN A 16 -13.71 18.12 16.57
CA GLN A 16 -14.33 18.04 15.25
C GLN A 16 -13.86 19.20 14.37
N VAL A 17 -13.88 18.99 13.05
CA VAL A 17 -13.59 20.01 12.06
C VAL A 17 -14.83 20.29 11.21
N LEU A 18 -15.02 21.53 10.80
CA LEU A 18 -16.10 21.91 9.91
C LEU A 18 -15.82 21.43 8.50
N THR A 19 -16.77 20.72 7.91
CA THR A 19 -16.76 20.22 6.52
C THR A 19 -17.93 20.81 5.73
N ASP A 20 -17.99 20.52 4.46
CA ASP A 20 -19.11 20.89 3.58
C ASP A 20 -20.41 20.12 3.88
N THR A 21 -20.36 19.13 4.75
CA THR A 21 -21.53 18.35 5.22
C THR A 21 -21.82 18.52 6.70
N GLY A 22 -21.14 19.45 7.39
CA GLY A 22 -21.27 19.71 8.82
C GLY A 22 -20.00 19.39 9.61
N TRP A 23 -20.13 19.30 10.94
CA TRP A 23 -19.01 18.94 11.81
C TRP A 23 -18.67 17.45 11.66
N SER A 24 -17.39 17.15 11.51
CA SER A 24 -16.87 15.80 11.29
C SER A 24 -15.68 15.50 12.17
N ASP A 25 -15.59 14.22 12.56
CA ASP A 25 -14.43 13.70 13.28
C ASP A 25 -13.21 13.58 12.38
N PHE A 26 -12.04 13.64 12.99
CA PHE A 26 -10.76 13.37 12.35
C PHE A 26 -9.82 12.63 13.32
N ASP A 27 -8.84 11.87 12.79
CA ASP A 27 -8.02 10.99 13.62
C ASP A 27 -6.88 11.73 14.34
N GLY A 28 -6.39 12.84 13.78
CA GLY A 28 -5.30 13.60 14.37
C GLY A 28 -4.76 14.71 13.47
N VAL A 29 -3.66 15.31 13.90
CA VAL A 29 -2.92 16.35 13.20
C VAL A 29 -1.52 15.82 12.89
N LEU A 30 -1.11 15.89 11.62
CA LEU A 30 0.20 15.49 11.17
C LEU A 30 1.08 16.72 11.01
N ASN A 31 2.21 16.76 11.72
CA ASN A 31 3.25 17.77 11.52
C ASN A 31 4.14 17.30 10.36
N LYS A 32 4.11 18.03 9.24
CA LYS A 32 4.88 17.72 8.02
C LYS A 32 6.22 18.46 7.93
N GLY A 33 6.61 19.16 8.98
CA GLY A 33 7.85 19.92 9.05
C GLY A 33 7.87 21.18 8.21
N GLN A 34 9.06 21.65 7.97
CA GLN A 34 9.32 22.87 7.21
C GLN A 34 9.07 22.62 5.72
N ARG A 35 8.09 23.34 5.14
CA ARG A 35 7.74 23.25 3.72
C ARG A 35 7.61 24.65 3.12
N GLN A 36 7.87 24.74 1.84
CA GLN A 36 7.61 25.95 1.08
C GLN A 36 6.10 26.15 0.91
N VAL A 37 5.58 27.31 1.33
CA VAL A 37 4.16 27.65 1.26
C VAL A 37 3.91 28.82 0.33
N ALA A 38 2.72 28.87 -0.25
CA ALA A 38 2.20 30.01 -1.00
C ALA A 38 1.01 30.62 -0.27
N LEU A 39 0.87 31.93 -0.33
CA LEU A 39 -0.34 32.62 0.09
C LEU A 39 -1.33 32.66 -1.06
N VAL A 40 -2.47 32.00 -0.89
CA VAL A 40 -3.62 32.11 -1.79
C VAL A 40 -4.56 33.15 -1.22
N GLN A 41 -4.70 34.28 -1.91
CA GLN A 41 -5.59 35.37 -1.55
C GLN A 41 -6.90 35.27 -2.34
N LEU A 42 -8.01 35.18 -1.64
CA LEU A 42 -9.35 35.30 -2.20
C LEU A 42 -9.92 36.68 -1.91
N GLU A 43 -11.12 36.98 -2.39
CA GLU A 43 -11.78 38.27 -2.19
C GLU A 43 -11.99 38.62 -0.71
N LYS A 44 -12.32 37.63 0.14
CA LYS A 44 -12.59 37.82 1.58
C LYS A 44 -11.93 36.79 2.49
N ALA A 45 -11.06 35.94 1.95
CA ALA A 45 -10.38 34.91 2.71
C ALA A 45 -8.97 34.71 2.17
N SER A 46 -8.10 34.14 2.98
CA SER A 46 -6.77 33.73 2.51
C SER A 46 -6.30 32.48 3.24
N ILE A 47 -5.42 31.72 2.60
CA ILE A 47 -4.79 30.55 3.20
C ILE A 47 -3.32 30.47 2.78
N ARG A 48 -2.46 30.05 3.72
CA ARG A 48 -1.09 29.62 3.43
C ARG A 48 -1.07 28.11 3.32
N ALA A 49 -0.62 27.60 2.20
CA ALA A 49 -0.61 26.17 1.94
C ALA A 49 0.55 25.79 1.03
N THR A 50 0.99 24.54 1.06
CA THR A 50 2.00 24.02 0.15
C THR A 50 1.49 24.03 -1.30
N LEU A 51 2.41 24.04 -2.27
CA LEU A 51 2.06 24.14 -3.70
C LEU A 51 1.25 22.95 -4.21
N ASP A 52 1.36 21.80 -3.57
CA ASP A 52 0.64 20.55 -3.85
C ASP A 52 -0.67 20.40 -3.07
N HIS A 53 -0.93 21.29 -2.08
CA HIS A 53 -2.17 21.27 -1.32
C HIS A 53 -3.39 21.48 -2.23
N LYS A 54 -4.45 20.70 -2.02
CA LYS A 54 -5.65 20.70 -2.86
C LYS A 54 -6.74 21.58 -2.26
N ILE A 55 -7.28 22.49 -3.08
CA ILE A 55 -8.38 23.41 -2.76
C ILE A 55 -9.54 23.13 -3.74
N PHE A 56 -10.78 23.15 -3.26
CA PHE A 56 -11.95 22.83 -4.08
C PHE A 56 -12.56 24.06 -4.75
N THR A 57 -12.80 23.91 -6.06
CA THR A 57 -13.53 24.90 -6.87
C THR A 57 -15.02 24.90 -6.55
N ASP A 58 -15.76 25.87 -7.12
CA ASP A 58 -17.21 25.96 -7.07
C ASP A 58 -17.95 24.70 -7.60
N LYS A 59 -17.27 23.91 -8.43
CA LYS A 59 -17.74 22.63 -8.98
C LYS A 59 -17.23 21.41 -8.21
N PHE A 60 -16.68 21.59 -7.01
CA PHE A 60 -16.04 20.53 -6.22
C PHE A 60 -14.91 19.77 -6.93
N VAL A 61 -14.25 20.42 -7.89
CA VAL A 61 -13.03 19.89 -8.49
C VAL A 61 -11.84 20.34 -7.63
N ALA A 62 -11.01 19.37 -7.21
CA ALA A 62 -9.80 19.64 -6.45
C ALA A 62 -8.68 20.15 -7.38
N LEU A 63 -8.14 21.34 -7.10
CA LEU A 63 -6.98 21.91 -7.79
C LEU A 63 -5.84 22.11 -6.79
N MET A 64 -4.63 21.76 -7.19
CA MET A 64 -3.44 22.07 -6.41
C MET A 64 -3.20 23.59 -6.38
N VAL A 65 -2.64 24.12 -5.30
CA VAL A 65 -2.31 25.58 -5.18
C VAL A 65 -1.50 26.07 -6.37
N LYS A 66 -0.51 25.29 -6.84
CA LYS A 66 0.28 25.61 -8.04
C LYS A 66 -0.51 25.75 -9.36
N GLN A 67 -1.74 25.23 -9.39
CA GLN A 67 -2.62 25.27 -10.56
C GLN A 67 -3.62 26.44 -10.50
N LEU A 68 -3.74 27.08 -9.32
CA LEU A 68 -4.64 28.21 -9.13
C LEU A 68 -4.17 29.43 -9.88
N LYS A 69 -5.12 30.13 -10.50
CA LYS A 69 -4.90 31.40 -11.22
C LYS A 69 -5.91 32.43 -10.75
N PRO A 70 -5.61 33.73 -10.83
CA PRO A 70 -6.60 34.77 -10.58
C PRO A 70 -7.88 34.52 -11.39
N GLY A 71 -9.02 34.71 -10.75
CA GLY A 71 -10.35 34.48 -11.33
C GLY A 71 -10.92 33.08 -11.13
N VAL A 72 -10.13 32.05 -10.72
CA VAL A 72 -10.66 30.73 -10.37
C VAL A 72 -11.61 30.85 -9.18
N LYS A 73 -12.78 30.23 -9.29
CA LYS A 73 -13.82 30.23 -8.25
C LYS A 73 -13.59 29.13 -7.24
N ILE A 74 -13.55 29.47 -5.98
CA ILE A 74 -13.24 28.58 -4.85
C ILE A 74 -14.44 28.48 -3.91
N HIS A 75 -14.69 27.30 -3.40
CA HIS A 75 -15.72 27.02 -2.41
C HIS A 75 -15.25 27.47 -1.02
N THR A 76 -16.03 28.34 -0.36
CA THR A 76 -15.71 28.84 0.97
C THR A 76 -16.96 28.82 1.89
N THR A 77 -16.75 28.97 3.20
CA THR A 77 -17.84 29.12 4.17
C THR A 77 -18.69 30.37 3.95
N LEU A 78 -18.18 31.35 3.22
CA LEU A 78 -18.87 32.58 2.85
C LEU A 78 -19.46 32.54 1.43
N GLY A 79 -19.61 31.35 0.85
CA GLY A 79 -20.02 31.13 -0.53
C GLY A 79 -18.84 31.06 -1.50
N ILE A 80 -19.13 31.21 -2.78
CA ILE A 80 -18.08 31.11 -3.82
C ILE A 80 -17.33 32.43 -3.90
N GLN A 81 -15.98 32.34 -3.83
CA GLN A 81 -15.07 33.50 -3.97
C GLN A 81 -14.06 33.26 -5.07
N LYS A 82 -13.59 34.33 -5.68
CA LYS A 82 -12.53 34.27 -6.70
C LYS A 82 -11.14 34.36 -6.09
N VAL A 83 -10.21 33.64 -6.67
CA VAL A 83 -8.78 33.84 -6.41
C VAL A 83 -8.38 35.22 -6.92
N VAL A 84 -7.78 36.02 -6.07
CA VAL A 84 -7.23 37.35 -6.40
C VAL A 84 -5.77 37.21 -6.79
N SER A 85 -4.98 36.52 -5.97
CA SER A 85 -3.58 36.26 -6.24
C SER A 85 -3.09 34.98 -5.59
N VAL A 86 -2.03 34.41 -6.13
CA VAL A 86 -1.24 33.35 -5.52
C VAL A 86 0.20 33.87 -5.49
N THR A 87 0.67 34.18 -4.30
CA THR A 87 2.03 34.67 -4.09
C THR A 87 2.81 33.70 -3.21
N SER A 88 4.02 33.40 -3.57
CA SER A 88 4.90 32.53 -2.77
C SER A 88 5.88 33.43 -1.99
N PHE A 89 6.61 33.10 -0.89
CA PHE A 89 7.24 31.82 -0.65
C PHE A 89 8.04 31.91 0.65
N GLU A 90 7.41 31.68 1.71
CA GLU A 90 8.10 31.48 3.00
C GLU A 90 8.19 29.98 3.25
N VAL A 91 9.19 29.57 4.03
CA VAL A 91 9.29 28.21 4.54
C VAL A 91 8.68 28.21 5.93
N GLU A 92 7.59 27.46 6.10
CA GLU A 92 6.86 27.38 7.37
C GLU A 92 6.69 25.92 7.80
N THR A 93 6.50 25.70 9.10
CA THR A 93 6.04 24.39 9.59
C THR A 93 4.59 24.21 9.19
N VAL A 94 4.32 23.17 8.42
CA VAL A 94 2.96 22.87 7.94
C VAL A 94 2.36 21.70 8.69
N TYR A 95 1.05 21.78 8.89
CA TYR A 95 0.24 20.77 9.55
C TYR A 95 -0.88 20.36 8.62
N ASP A 96 -1.33 19.13 8.76
CA ASP A 96 -2.49 18.62 8.05
C ASP A 96 -3.39 17.78 8.95
N LEU A 97 -4.67 17.74 8.65
CA LEU A 97 -5.60 16.88 9.36
C LEU A 97 -5.55 15.46 8.78
N LEU A 98 -5.64 14.47 9.65
CA LEU A 98 -5.59 13.07 9.25
C LEU A 98 -7.00 12.48 9.27
N ASN A 99 -7.39 11.84 8.16
CA ASN A 99 -8.61 11.06 8.02
C ASN A 99 -9.87 11.81 8.46
N VAL A 100 -10.10 13.02 7.94
CA VAL A 100 -11.37 13.71 8.12
C VAL A 100 -12.48 12.83 7.56
N LYS A 101 -13.47 12.47 8.39
CA LYS A 101 -14.62 11.67 7.95
C LYS A 101 -15.46 12.47 6.94
N ASN A 102 -16.33 11.78 6.20
CA ASN A 102 -17.21 12.41 5.21
C ASN A 102 -16.46 13.14 4.09
N ASN A 103 -16.01 12.40 3.10
CA ASN A 103 -15.41 12.89 1.84
C ASN A 103 -14.01 13.51 1.94
N HIS A 104 -13.29 13.38 3.07
CA HIS A 104 -11.91 13.88 3.22
C HIS A 104 -11.76 15.38 2.88
N ARG A 105 -12.77 16.19 3.20
CA ARG A 105 -12.77 17.64 2.97
C ARG A 105 -13.02 18.37 4.29
N PHE A 106 -12.41 19.55 4.43
CA PHE A 106 -12.60 20.41 5.59
C PHE A 106 -12.36 21.88 5.23
N TYR A 107 -12.88 22.77 6.04
CA TYR A 107 -12.61 24.20 5.90
C TYR A 107 -11.40 24.62 6.73
N ALA A 108 -10.35 25.09 6.05
CA ALA A 108 -9.21 25.77 6.66
C ALA A 108 -9.29 27.27 6.33
N ASN A 109 -9.34 28.15 7.35
CA ASN A 109 -9.59 29.57 7.20
C ASN A 109 -10.79 29.89 6.31
N GLY A 110 -11.83 29.08 6.42
CA GLY A 110 -13.05 29.23 5.64
C GLY A 110 -12.97 28.77 4.18
N ILE A 111 -11.85 28.21 3.72
CA ILE A 111 -11.63 27.71 2.37
C ILE A 111 -11.72 26.19 2.38
N LEU A 112 -12.47 25.61 1.46
CA LEU A 112 -12.65 24.16 1.38
C LEU A 112 -11.39 23.49 0.82
N CYS A 113 -10.75 22.71 1.66
CA CYS A 113 -9.51 22.00 1.41
C CYS A 113 -9.72 20.48 1.46
N SER A 114 -8.82 19.74 0.81
CA SER A 114 -8.69 18.30 1.01
C SER A 114 -7.74 18.04 2.17
N ASN A 115 -8.08 17.09 3.07
CA ASN A 115 -7.07 16.57 3.97
C ASN A 115 -6.10 15.65 3.22
N CYS A 116 -4.90 15.48 3.73
CA CYS A 116 -4.01 14.46 3.23
C CYS A 116 -4.55 13.07 3.57
N GLU A 117 -4.72 12.26 2.53
CA GLU A 117 -4.72 10.82 2.73
C GLU A 117 -3.27 10.43 3.09
N PHE A 118 -3.10 9.71 4.20
CA PHE A 118 -1.77 9.20 4.55
C PHE A 118 -1.42 8.10 3.56
N ILE A 119 -0.61 8.46 2.56
CA ILE A 119 -0.07 7.49 1.61
C ILE A 119 1.09 6.79 2.30
N ILE A 120 1.01 5.47 2.45
CA ILE A 120 2.07 4.66 3.09
C ILE A 120 3.39 4.82 2.36
N PHE A 121 3.33 4.92 1.03
CA PHE A 121 4.49 5.00 0.17
C PHE A 121 4.65 6.42 -0.36
N ASP A 122 5.83 7.00 -0.17
CA ASP A 122 6.16 8.29 -0.76
C ASP A 122 6.12 8.19 -2.29
N GLU A 123 5.27 9.01 -2.92
CA GLU A 123 5.12 9.00 -4.38
C GLU A 123 6.43 9.36 -5.08
N THR A 124 7.21 10.27 -4.50
CA THR A 124 8.50 10.69 -5.05
C THR A 124 9.50 9.54 -4.99
N LEU A 125 9.54 8.82 -3.87
CA LEU A 125 10.41 7.67 -3.71
C LEU A 125 10.02 6.54 -4.67
N ILE A 126 8.73 6.20 -4.75
CA ILE A 126 8.23 5.19 -5.69
C ILE A 126 8.52 5.61 -7.12
N ASN A 127 8.29 6.87 -7.49
CA ASN A 127 8.62 7.38 -8.82
C ASN A 127 10.13 7.35 -9.09
N SER A 128 10.96 7.68 -8.09
CA SER A 128 12.42 7.61 -8.22
C SER A 128 12.91 6.19 -8.38
N LEU A 129 12.42 5.26 -7.57
CA LEU A 129 12.73 3.82 -7.69
C LEU A 129 12.26 3.28 -9.03
N HIS A 130 11.09 3.69 -9.48
CA HIS A 130 10.53 3.32 -10.77
C HIS A 130 11.36 3.85 -11.93
N LEU A 131 11.82 5.10 -11.88
CA LEU A 131 12.65 5.72 -12.91
C LEU A 131 14.06 5.14 -12.96
N VAL A 132 14.68 4.92 -11.80
CA VAL A 132 16.09 4.50 -11.71
C VAL A 132 16.27 3.00 -11.93
N ASN A 133 15.35 2.17 -11.44
CA ASN A 133 15.58 0.72 -11.45
C ASN A 133 14.68 -0.06 -12.41
N MET A 134 13.47 0.41 -12.71
CA MET A 134 12.50 -0.41 -13.45
C MET A 134 11.29 0.38 -13.97
N ALA A 135 11.47 1.60 -14.44
CA ALA A 135 10.38 2.47 -14.89
C ALA A 135 9.38 1.78 -15.84
N GLY A 136 8.58 0.89 -15.26
CA GLY A 136 7.57 0.12 -15.96
C GLY A 136 8.13 -0.67 -17.11
N VAL A 137 8.94 -1.65 -16.76
CA VAL A 137 9.42 -2.63 -17.72
C VAL A 137 8.21 -3.32 -18.34
N GLU A 138 8.16 -3.40 -19.65
CA GLU A 138 7.19 -4.28 -20.30
C GLU A 138 7.57 -5.73 -19.95
N PRO A 139 6.58 -6.61 -19.76
CA PRO A 139 6.86 -8.02 -19.54
C PRO A 139 7.69 -8.57 -20.71
N ILE A 140 8.76 -9.28 -20.38
CA ILE A 140 9.58 -9.96 -21.41
C ILE A 140 8.82 -11.11 -22.07
N GLU A 141 7.82 -11.66 -21.35
CA GLU A 141 6.99 -12.76 -21.84
C GLU A 141 5.60 -12.68 -21.21
N ARG A 142 4.59 -13.12 -21.98
CA ARG A 142 3.22 -13.28 -21.52
C ARG A 142 2.76 -14.69 -21.81
N GLN A 143 2.37 -15.41 -20.76
CA GLN A 143 1.72 -16.70 -20.86
C GLN A 143 0.25 -16.53 -20.50
N GLY A 144 -0.60 -16.33 -21.49
CA GLY A 144 -1.95 -15.85 -21.27
C GLY A 144 -1.95 -14.46 -20.62
N GLN A 145 -2.47 -14.37 -19.39
CA GLN A 145 -2.47 -13.13 -18.61
C GLN A 145 -1.32 -13.02 -17.59
N ILE A 146 -0.51 -14.06 -17.45
CA ILE A 146 0.68 -14.03 -16.59
C ILE A 146 1.74 -13.16 -17.29
N ARG A 147 2.24 -12.18 -16.57
CA ARG A 147 3.26 -11.23 -17.02
C ARG A 147 4.60 -11.60 -16.36
N TRP A 148 5.55 -12.05 -17.16
CA TRP A 148 6.90 -12.36 -16.73
C TRP A 148 7.82 -11.17 -17.00
N TYR A 149 8.53 -10.70 -15.97
CA TYR A 149 9.49 -9.59 -16.03
C TYR A 149 10.93 -10.10 -16.04
N LYS A 150 11.15 -11.32 -15.56
CA LYS A 150 12.43 -12.03 -15.57
C LYS A 150 12.14 -13.50 -15.84
N LYS A 151 12.99 -14.17 -16.61
CA LYS A 151 12.95 -15.63 -16.75
C LYS A 151 13.46 -16.29 -15.47
N PRO A 152 12.85 -17.38 -15.03
CA PRO A 152 13.40 -18.17 -13.92
C PRO A 152 14.81 -18.64 -14.24
N GLU A 153 15.64 -18.73 -13.20
CA GLU A 153 17.04 -19.14 -13.31
C GLU A 153 17.32 -20.27 -12.33
N LYS A 154 18.26 -21.16 -12.71
CA LYS A 154 18.73 -22.26 -11.88
C LYS A 154 19.50 -21.73 -10.68
N GLY A 155 19.27 -22.30 -9.50
CA GLY A 155 19.95 -21.87 -8.26
C GLY A 155 19.34 -20.64 -7.59
N CYS A 156 18.21 -20.12 -8.11
CA CYS A 156 17.42 -19.09 -7.46
C CYS A 156 16.26 -19.69 -6.66
N THR A 157 15.88 -19.05 -5.58
CA THR A 157 14.71 -19.40 -4.79
C THR A 157 13.55 -18.44 -5.13
N TYR A 158 12.34 -18.97 -5.22
CA TYR A 158 11.16 -18.21 -5.62
C TYR A 158 10.05 -18.30 -4.57
N ILE A 159 9.35 -17.20 -4.37
CA ILE A 159 8.17 -17.13 -3.50
C ILE A 159 6.97 -16.76 -4.36
N VAL A 160 5.90 -17.54 -4.24
CA VAL A 160 4.62 -17.36 -4.96
C VAL A 160 3.50 -17.13 -3.95
N GLY A 161 2.81 -16.02 -4.05
CA GLY A 161 1.66 -15.68 -3.19
C GLY A 161 0.40 -15.48 -4.01
N LEU A 162 -0.69 -16.16 -3.63
CA LEU A 162 -2.02 -15.99 -4.21
C LEU A 162 -2.92 -15.25 -3.21
N ASP A 163 -3.45 -14.12 -3.62
CA ASP A 163 -4.59 -13.45 -3.01
C ASP A 163 -5.85 -13.76 -3.82
N PRO A 164 -6.75 -14.63 -3.33
CA PRO A 164 -7.88 -15.11 -4.12
C PRO A 164 -9.09 -14.18 -4.04
N SER A 165 -9.88 -14.14 -5.12
CA SER A 165 -11.18 -13.46 -5.17
C SER A 165 -12.29 -14.36 -5.70
N LEU A 166 -13.55 -13.89 -5.63
CA LEU A 166 -14.71 -14.67 -6.14
C LEU A 166 -14.69 -14.84 -7.66
N GLY A 167 -14.01 -13.98 -8.40
CA GLY A 167 -14.01 -14.01 -9.86
C GLY A 167 -15.34 -13.63 -10.51
N THR A 168 -16.13 -12.79 -9.83
CA THR A 168 -17.46 -12.35 -10.29
C THR A 168 -17.47 -11.00 -10.99
N GLY A 169 -16.28 -10.40 -11.19
CA GLY A 169 -16.11 -9.10 -11.84
C GLY A 169 -15.95 -7.92 -10.88
N GLY A 170 -15.94 -8.16 -9.56
CA GLY A 170 -15.54 -7.21 -8.52
C GLY A 170 -14.01 -7.14 -8.40
N ASP A 171 -13.51 -7.29 -7.15
CA ASP A 171 -12.08 -7.26 -6.88
C ASP A 171 -11.33 -8.39 -7.61
N PRO A 172 -10.18 -8.10 -8.22
CA PRO A 172 -9.34 -9.09 -8.87
C PRO A 172 -8.79 -10.13 -7.87
N ALA A 173 -8.51 -11.33 -8.34
CA ALA A 173 -7.51 -12.19 -7.70
C ALA A 173 -6.13 -11.82 -8.22
N ALA A 174 -5.11 -11.99 -7.39
CA ALA A 174 -3.74 -11.64 -7.74
C ALA A 174 -2.73 -12.73 -7.36
N ILE A 175 -1.74 -12.94 -8.21
CA ILE A 175 -0.55 -13.76 -7.93
C ILE A 175 0.67 -12.87 -8.07
N GLN A 176 1.57 -12.95 -7.10
CA GLN A 176 2.88 -12.34 -7.15
C GLN A 176 3.98 -13.39 -7.07
N VAL A 177 5.06 -13.16 -7.80
CA VAL A 177 6.25 -14.02 -7.79
C VAL A 177 7.48 -13.16 -7.58
N PHE A 178 8.24 -13.46 -6.53
CA PHE A 178 9.50 -12.79 -6.22
C PHE A 178 10.65 -13.79 -6.09
N GLU A 179 11.81 -13.40 -6.56
CA GLU A 179 13.07 -14.10 -6.38
C GLU A 179 13.75 -13.65 -5.09
N VAL A 180 14.31 -14.57 -4.32
CA VAL A 180 15.12 -14.27 -3.13
C VAL A 180 16.55 -14.77 -3.33
N PRO A 181 17.54 -14.15 -2.66
CA PRO A 181 17.42 -13.13 -1.59
C PRO A 181 17.16 -11.70 -2.10
N GLY A 182 17.37 -11.39 -3.35
CA GLY A 182 17.35 -10.01 -3.87
C GLY A 182 15.98 -9.36 -4.02
N LEU A 183 14.89 -10.01 -3.60
CA LEU A 183 13.50 -9.56 -3.66
C LEU A 183 13.14 -8.86 -4.98
N LYS A 184 13.48 -9.50 -6.10
CA LYS A 184 13.16 -9.01 -7.44
C LYS A 184 11.83 -9.59 -7.89
N GLN A 185 10.91 -8.76 -8.33
CA GLN A 185 9.66 -9.22 -8.94
C GLN A 185 9.96 -9.97 -10.25
N VAL A 186 9.49 -11.20 -10.34
CA VAL A 186 9.73 -12.10 -11.47
C VAL A 186 8.50 -12.17 -12.36
N ALA A 187 7.34 -12.34 -11.76
CA ALA A 187 6.08 -12.39 -12.49
C ALA A 187 4.90 -11.87 -11.64
N GLU A 188 3.83 -11.56 -12.33
CA GLU A 188 2.54 -11.28 -11.71
C GLU A 188 1.37 -11.76 -12.58
N TRP A 189 0.25 -11.97 -11.93
CA TRP A 189 -1.03 -12.20 -12.58
C TRP A 189 -2.13 -11.49 -11.80
N SER A 190 -3.13 -10.94 -12.49
CA SER A 190 -4.32 -10.36 -11.86
C SER A 190 -5.50 -10.42 -12.82
N HIS A 191 -6.66 -10.88 -12.32
CA HIS A 191 -7.90 -10.92 -13.09
C HIS A 191 -9.15 -11.02 -12.20
N ASN A 192 -10.22 -10.31 -12.56
CA ASN A 192 -11.43 -10.23 -11.72
C ASN A 192 -12.59 -11.15 -12.14
N LYS A 193 -12.44 -11.91 -13.24
CA LYS A 193 -13.47 -12.84 -13.73
C LYS A 193 -13.04 -14.31 -13.72
N THR A 194 -11.88 -14.61 -13.16
CA THR A 194 -11.37 -15.97 -13.05
C THR A 194 -11.91 -16.61 -11.77
N ILE A 195 -12.62 -17.72 -11.88
CA ILE A 195 -13.15 -18.45 -10.72
C ILE A 195 -12.03 -19.04 -9.88
N VAL A 196 -12.27 -19.24 -8.57
CA VAL A 196 -11.27 -19.69 -7.57
C VAL A 196 -10.51 -20.94 -8.01
N GLN A 197 -11.22 -21.94 -8.55
CA GLN A 197 -10.58 -23.14 -9.05
C GLN A 197 -9.52 -22.87 -10.13
N ARG A 198 -9.82 -21.99 -11.08
CA ARG A 198 -8.86 -21.63 -12.13
C ARG A 198 -7.71 -20.75 -11.60
N GLN A 199 -7.94 -19.93 -10.56
CA GLN A 199 -6.88 -19.16 -9.90
C GLN A 199 -5.82 -20.11 -9.30
N VAL A 200 -6.26 -21.16 -8.60
CA VAL A 200 -5.36 -22.20 -8.05
C VAL A 200 -4.61 -22.93 -9.16
N VAL A 201 -5.28 -23.29 -10.26
CA VAL A 201 -4.62 -23.93 -11.41
C VAL A 201 -3.56 -23.00 -12.03
N ILE A 202 -3.83 -21.70 -12.14
CA ILE A 202 -2.84 -20.72 -12.65
C ILE A 202 -1.62 -20.65 -11.70
N MET A 203 -1.86 -20.63 -10.38
CA MET A 203 -0.77 -20.69 -9.40
C MET A 203 0.04 -21.99 -9.55
N GLN A 204 -0.62 -23.13 -9.73
CA GLN A 204 0.04 -24.41 -9.98
C GLN A 204 0.89 -24.36 -11.25
N GLU A 205 0.38 -23.81 -12.36
CA GLU A 205 1.12 -23.63 -13.63
C GLU A 205 2.39 -22.78 -13.41
N VAL A 206 2.29 -21.68 -12.62
CA VAL A 206 3.42 -20.84 -12.25
C VAL A 206 4.44 -21.63 -11.41
N CYS A 207 4.01 -22.30 -10.35
CA CYS A 207 4.88 -23.11 -9.51
C CYS A 207 5.58 -24.22 -10.31
N LYS A 208 4.85 -24.87 -11.24
CA LYS A 208 5.41 -25.91 -12.10
C LYS A 208 6.52 -25.37 -13.00
N TYR A 209 6.29 -24.24 -13.65
CA TYR A 209 7.31 -23.60 -14.51
C TYR A 209 8.56 -23.20 -13.70
N LEU A 210 8.38 -22.64 -12.49
CA LEU A 210 9.51 -22.31 -11.62
C LEU A 210 10.26 -23.57 -11.16
N ALA A 211 9.55 -24.62 -10.78
CA ALA A 211 10.14 -25.87 -10.31
C ALA A 211 10.89 -26.64 -11.42
N GLU A 212 10.43 -26.57 -12.67
CA GLU A 212 11.11 -27.15 -13.82
C GLU A 212 12.49 -26.53 -14.04
N VAL A 213 12.68 -25.25 -13.68
CA VAL A 213 13.95 -24.54 -13.87
C VAL A 213 14.82 -24.58 -12.62
N ALA A 214 14.25 -24.28 -11.44
CA ALA A 214 15.00 -24.06 -10.21
C ALA A 214 15.01 -25.27 -9.26
N GLY A 215 14.14 -26.26 -9.48
CA GLY A 215 13.88 -27.36 -8.55
C GLY A 215 12.69 -27.05 -7.64
N ALA A 216 11.91 -28.06 -7.29
CA ALA A 216 10.72 -27.89 -6.45
C ALA A 216 11.05 -27.43 -5.03
N GLU A 217 12.20 -27.82 -4.51
CA GLU A 217 12.75 -27.39 -3.20
C GLU A 217 13.07 -25.92 -3.13
N SER A 218 13.22 -25.26 -4.27
CA SER A 218 13.52 -23.82 -4.39
C SER A 218 12.27 -22.97 -4.65
N VAL A 219 11.08 -23.57 -4.64
CA VAL A 219 9.80 -22.85 -4.83
C VAL A 219 8.99 -22.91 -3.56
N PHE A 220 8.67 -21.75 -3.01
CA PHE A 220 7.80 -21.61 -1.85
C PHE A 220 6.51 -20.93 -2.27
N TRP A 221 5.36 -21.45 -1.86
CA TRP A 221 4.08 -20.86 -2.22
C TRP A 221 3.11 -20.84 -1.06
N SER A 222 2.15 -19.92 -1.12
CA SER A 222 1.06 -19.83 -0.16
C SER A 222 -0.15 -19.10 -0.73
N VAL A 223 -1.23 -19.14 0.04
CA VAL A 223 -2.51 -18.49 -0.24
C VAL A 223 -2.91 -17.64 0.95
N GLU A 224 -3.44 -16.43 0.71
CA GLU A 224 -4.09 -15.67 1.76
C GLU A 224 -5.36 -16.40 2.20
N ASN A 225 -5.45 -16.69 3.50
CA ASN A 225 -6.56 -17.45 4.08
C ASN A 225 -7.56 -16.52 4.79
N ASN A 226 -8.17 -15.62 4.02
CA ASN A 226 -9.38 -14.92 4.42
C ASN A 226 -10.61 -15.71 3.98
N THR A 227 -11.83 -15.19 4.14
CA THR A 227 -13.08 -15.85 3.82
C THR A 227 -13.07 -16.53 2.44
N LEU A 228 -12.46 -15.90 1.44
CA LEU A 228 -12.33 -16.43 0.07
C LEU A 228 -11.14 -17.37 -0.08
N GLY A 229 -10.11 -17.22 0.72
CA GLY A 229 -8.96 -18.11 0.77
C GLY A 229 -9.31 -19.49 1.28
N GLU A 230 -10.34 -19.63 2.12
CA GLU A 230 -10.85 -20.96 2.51
C GLU A 230 -11.33 -21.75 1.28
N ALA A 231 -11.97 -21.09 0.31
CA ALA A 231 -12.39 -21.74 -0.93
C ALA A 231 -11.18 -22.20 -1.77
N ALA A 232 -10.13 -21.39 -1.86
CA ALA A 232 -8.90 -21.77 -2.55
C ALA A 232 -8.21 -22.95 -1.87
N LEU A 233 -8.16 -22.99 -0.54
CA LEU A 233 -7.62 -24.12 0.22
C LEU A 233 -8.41 -25.41 0.04
N VAL A 234 -9.75 -25.33 -0.08
CA VAL A 234 -10.59 -26.49 -0.41
C VAL A 234 -10.25 -27.02 -1.81
N VAL A 235 -10.08 -26.14 -2.80
CA VAL A 235 -9.66 -26.52 -4.15
C VAL A 235 -8.28 -27.19 -4.13
N ILE A 236 -7.31 -26.63 -3.40
CA ILE A 236 -5.96 -27.19 -3.25
C ILE A 236 -6.06 -28.61 -2.65
N ALA A 237 -6.85 -28.79 -1.60
CA ALA A 237 -7.05 -30.10 -0.97
C ALA A 237 -7.73 -31.11 -1.92
N GLN A 238 -8.67 -30.68 -2.75
CA GLN A 238 -9.33 -31.53 -3.75
C GLN A 238 -8.41 -31.91 -4.92
N MET A 239 -7.54 -31.00 -5.33
CA MET A 239 -6.55 -31.26 -6.38
C MET A 239 -5.39 -32.14 -5.89
N GLY A 240 -5.16 -32.20 -4.57
CA GLY A 240 -3.98 -32.75 -3.93
C GLY A 240 -2.87 -31.69 -3.85
N GLU A 241 -2.47 -31.32 -2.64
CA GLU A 241 -1.43 -30.31 -2.38
C GLU A 241 -0.09 -30.73 -3.02
N GLU A 242 0.19 -32.04 -3.04
CA GLU A 242 1.36 -32.66 -3.64
C GLU A 242 1.45 -32.49 -5.17
N ASN A 243 0.36 -32.13 -5.81
CA ASN A 243 0.30 -31.85 -7.26
C ASN A 243 0.72 -30.41 -7.60
N ILE A 244 0.93 -29.55 -6.58
CA ILE A 244 1.49 -28.20 -6.75
C ILE A 244 2.97 -28.27 -6.37
N PRO A 245 3.90 -28.21 -7.32
CA PRO A 245 5.32 -28.28 -7.02
C PRO A 245 5.79 -27.16 -6.11
N GLY A 246 6.65 -27.49 -5.16
CA GLY A 246 7.18 -26.54 -4.20
C GLY A 246 6.72 -26.82 -2.76
N ILE A 247 7.11 -25.92 -1.87
CA ILE A 247 6.85 -26.02 -0.43
C ILE A 247 5.70 -25.08 -0.06
N PHE A 248 4.60 -25.67 0.42
CA PHE A 248 3.48 -24.87 0.93
C PHE A 248 3.82 -24.27 2.28
N LEU A 249 3.91 -22.96 2.37
CA LEU A 249 4.13 -22.23 3.63
C LEU A 249 2.79 -21.91 4.31
N SER A 250 2.77 -22.05 5.63
CA SER A 250 1.63 -21.66 6.46
C SER A 250 2.12 -21.00 7.74
N GLU A 251 1.30 -20.12 8.30
CA GLU A 251 1.58 -19.56 9.63
C GLU A 251 1.67 -20.67 10.69
N PRO A 252 2.66 -20.62 11.59
CA PRO A 252 2.74 -21.58 12.68
C PRO A 252 1.56 -21.43 13.64
N LYS A 253 1.21 -22.52 14.33
CA LYS A 253 0.23 -22.48 15.41
C LYS A 253 0.69 -21.56 16.53
N ARG A 254 -0.07 -20.54 16.82
CA ARG A 254 0.24 -19.58 17.89
C ARG A 254 -0.17 -20.08 19.30
N VAL A 255 -1.18 -20.94 19.38
CA VAL A 255 -1.73 -21.44 20.67
C VAL A 255 -2.13 -22.90 20.53
N ALA A 256 -1.74 -23.74 21.49
CA ALA A 256 -2.21 -25.12 21.60
C ALA A 256 -3.74 -25.13 21.79
N GLY A 257 -4.45 -25.94 21.00
CA GLY A 257 -5.91 -26.09 21.10
C GLY A 257 -6.73 -25.22 20.15
N THR A 258 -6.16 -24.21 19.49
CA THR A 258 -6.86 -23.44 18.46
C THR A 258 -6.88 -24.21 17.12
N ARG A 259 -7.99 -24.09 16.36
CA ARG A 259 -8.10 -24.68 15.02
C ARG A 259 -7.01 -24.05 14.13
N TRP A 260 -6.05 -24.87 13.73
CA TRP A 260 -5.01 -24.43 12.80
C TRP A 260 -5.59 -24.34 11.39
N ARG A 261 -5.29 -23.24 10.72
CA ARG A 261 -5.66 -23.00 9.32
C ARG A 261 -4.40 -22.99 8.47
N LYS A 262 -4.44 -23.68 7.32
CA LYS A 262 -3.36 -23.59 6.33
C LYS A 262 -3.32 -22.18 5.70
N GLY A 263 -2.18 -21.80 5.14
CA GLY A 263 -1.97 -20.47 4.53
C GLY A 263 -1.74 -19.36 5.56
N PHE A 264 -1.98 -18.12 5.15
CA PHE A 264 -1.72 -16.92 5.96
C PHE A 264 -3.01 -16.12 6.17
N THR A 265 -3.42 -15.98 7.42
CA THR A 265 -4.61 -15.17 7.77
C THR A 265 -4.21 -13.71 7.96
N THR A 266 -4.77 -12.81 7.17
CA THR A 266 -4.52 -11.36 7.33
C THR A 266 -5.41 -10.78 8.42
N SER A 267 -4.79 -10.30 9.48
CA SER A 267 -5.37 -9.44 10.51
C SER A 267 -4.87 -8.01 10.33
N ASN A 268 -5.55 -7.02 10.91
CA ASN A 268 -5.07 -5.64 10.88
C ASN A 268 -3.64 -5.52 11.40
N LYS A 269 -3.28 -6.24 12.47
CA LYS A 269 -1.93 -6.24 13.03
C LYS A 269 -0.90 -6.82 12.07
N SER A 270 -1.18 -7.97 11.44
CA SER A 270 -0.26 -8.60 10.49
C SER A 270 -0.15 -7.80 9.20
N LYS A 271 -1.25 -7.18 8.73
CA LYS A 271 -1.25 -6.27 7.57
C LYS A 271 -0.37 -5.05 7.84
N LEU A 272 -0.54 -4.38 8.99
CA LEU A 272 0.29 -3.23 9.39
C LEU A 272 1.79 -3.56 9.43
N ALA A 273 2.16 -4.68 10.06
CA ALA A 273 3.54 -5.12 10.14
C ALA A 273 4.14 -5.41 8.76
N ALA A 274 3.38 -6.09 7.88
CA ALA A 274 3.80 -6.35 6.52
C ALA A 274 3.95 -5.06 5.69
N CYS A 275 3.05 -4.09 5.85
CA CYS A 275 3.15 -2.77 5.21
C CYS A 275 4.39 -2.02 5.65
N ALA A 276 4.70 -1.99 6.95
CA ALA A 276 5.91 -1.33 7.47
C ALA A 276 7.18 -1.98 6.90
N LYS A 277 7.23 -3.32 6.84
CA LYS A 277 8.35 -4.06 6.25
C LYS A 277 8.47 -3.81 4.75
N LEU A 278 7.36 -3.83 4.01
CA LEU A 278 7.33 -3.53 2.57
C LEU A 278 7.84 -2.10 2.30
N LYS A 279 7.36 -1.12 3.09
CA LYS A 279 7.83 0.27 3.02
C LYS A 279 9.35 0.35 3.21
N SER A 280 9.88 -0.24 4.29
CA SER A 280 11.31 -0.27 4.57
C SER A 280 12.11 -0.89 3.42
N LEU A 281 11.66 -2.02 2.86
CA LEU A 281 12.34 -2.69 1.74
C LEU A 281 12.38 -1.83 0.48
N ILE A 282 11.31 -1.08 0.19
CA ILE A 282 11.26 -0.15 -0.95
C ILE A 282 12.17 1.05 -0.69
N GLU A 283 12.07 1.70 0.48
CA GLU A 283 12.85 2.88 0.84
C GLU A 283 14.36 2.61 0.91
N THR A 284 14.75 1.42 1.34
CA THR A 284 16.16 0.99 1.38
C THR A 284 16.66 0.37 0.08
N ASN A 285 15.83 0.37 -0.98
CA ASN A 285 16.14 -0.22 -2.29
C ASN A 285 16.52 -1.72 -2.24
N ARG A 286 15.96 -2.44 -1.28
CA ARG A 286 16.18 -3.89 -1.07
C ARG A 286 15.13 -4.75 -1.77
N MET A 287 14.09 -4.13 -2.33
CA MET A 287 13.06 -4.77 -3.13
C MET A 287 12.97 -4.09 -4.50
N ARG A 288 12.88 -4.88 -5.56
CA ARG A 288 12.79 -4.39 -6.93
C ARG A 288 11.45 -4.78 -7.56
N ILE A 289 10.64 -3.77 -7.85
CA ILE A 289 9.33 -3.90 -8.47
C ILE A 289 9.46 -3.59 -9.96
N ALA A 290 8.99 -4.51 -10.80
CA ALA A 290 8.98 -4.36 -12.25
C ALA A 290 7.61 -3.88 -12.77
N SER A 291 6.53 -4.23 -12.09
CA SER A 291 5.16 -3.99 -12.53
C SER A 291 4.72 -2.54 -12.39
N LYS A 292 4.28 -1.94 -13.50
CA LYS A 292 3.57 -0.64 -13.50
C LYS A 292 2.26 -0.71 -12.73
N MET A 293 1.57 -1.85 -12.80
CA MET A 293 0.28 -2.02 -12.13
C MET A 293 0.46 -2.06 -10.61
N LEU A 294 1.42 -2.85 -10.10
CA LEU A 294 1.73 -2.88 -8.67
C LEU A 294 2.16 -1.48 -8.17
N VAL A 295 3.02 -0.77 -8.92
CA VAL A 295 3.40 0.62 -8.56
C VAL A 295 2.17 1.54 -8.52
N SER A 296 1.23 1.39 -9.46
CA SER A 296 -0.02 2.17 -9.47
C SER A 296 -0.88 1.87 -8.25
N GLU A 297 -1.02 0.60 -7.86
CA GLU A 297 -1.75 0.22 -6.64
C GLU A 297 -1.05 0.77 -5.38
N LEU A 298 0.27 0.65 -5.27
CA LEU A 298 1.05 1.22 -4.16
C LEU A 298 0.83 2.73 -3.99
N LYS A 299 0.73 3.48 -5.08
CA LYS A 299 0.43 4.92 -5.08
C LYS A 299 -0.98 5.24 -4.58
N ASN A 300 -1.90 4.29 -4.72
CA ASN A 300 -3.29 4.42 -4.31
C ASN A 300 -3.61 3.68 -3.00
N PHE A 301 -2.60 3.11 -2.35
CA PHE A 301 -2.74 2.37 -1.11
C PHE A 301 -2.55 3.32 0.08
N VAL A 302 -3.62 3.60 0.80
CA VAL A 302 -3.69 4.67 1.81
C VAL A 302 -4.12 4.15 3.18
N ALA A 303 -3.76 4.88 4.22
CA ALA A 303 -4.26 4.60 5.55
C ALA A 303 -5.74 4.98 5.66
N LYS A 304 -6.57 4.06 6.17
CA LYS A 304 -7.99 4.28 6.44
C LYS A 304 -8.34 3.72 7.81
N GLY A 305 -8.56 4.59 8.77
CA GLY A 305 -8.76 4.21 10.17
C GLY A 305 -7.53 3.49 10.73
N HIS A 306 -7.73 2.24 11.17
CA HIS A 306 -6.66 1.39 11.70
C HIS A 306 -6.12 0.37 10.69
N SER A 307 -6.38 0.56 9.40
CA SER A 307 -5.95 -0.34 8.34
C SER A 307 -5.41 0.46 7.16
N TYR A 308 -4.96 -0.27 6.15
CA TYR A 308 -4.53 0.26 4.87
C TYR A 308 -5.31 -0.41 3.77
N GLU A 309 -5.81 0.36 2.82
CA GLU A 309 -6.59 -0.15 1.69
C GLU A 309 -6.45 0.75 0.47
N ALA A 310 -6.92 0.29 -0.68
CA ALA A 310 -6.99 1.11 -1.88
C ALA A 310 -7.92 2.32 -1.69
N LYS A 311 -7.62 3.42 -2.37
CA LYS A 311 -8.55 4.56 -2.52
C LYS A 311 -9.85 4.09 -3.14
N LEU A 312 -10.93 4.81 -2.83
CA LEU A 312 -12.25 4.50 -3.36
C LEU A 312 -12.22 4.40 -4.91
N GLY A 313 -12.68 3.25 -5.42
CA GLY A 313 -12.67 2.95 -6.86
C GLY A 313 -11.32 2.51 -7.43
N GLN A 314 -10.34 2.24 -6.57
CA GLN A 314 -9.05 1.64 -6.92
C GLN A 314 -8.95 0.22 -6.34
N HIS A 315 -7.94 -0.52 -6.75
CA HIS A 315 -7.66 -1.89 -6.32
C HIS A 315 -6.35 -1.96 -5.54
N ASP A 316 -6.22 -2.95 -4.64
CA ASP A 316 -5.00 -3.25 -3.87
C ASP A 316 -4.63 -4.74 -3.89
N ASP A 317 -5.19 -5.51 -4.80
CA ASP A 317 -5.04 -6.97 -4.84
C ASP A 317 -3.59 -7.40 -5.11
N LEU A 318 -2.87 -6.72 -6.01
CA LEU A 318 -1.44 -6.95 -6.24
C LEU A 318 -0.61 -6.56 -5.02
N VAL A 319 -1.00 -5.49 -4.31
CA VAL A 319 -0.37 -5.11 -3.04
C VAL A 319 -0.63 -6.17 -1.99
N MET A 320 -1.84 -6.70 -1.86
CA MET A 320 -2.18 -7.75 -0.89
C MET A 320 -1.40 -9.04 -1.16
N ALA A 321 -1.32 -9.49 -2.42
CA ALA A 321 -0.47 -10.63 -2.79
C ALA A 321 1.02 -10.35 -2.50
N THR A 322 1.50 -9.10 -2.65
CA THR A 322 2.87 -8.71 -2.28
C THR A 322 3.07 -8.73 -0.76
N LEU A 323 2.10 -8.26 0.03
CA LEU A 323 2.17 -8.35 1.51
C LEU A 323 2.21 -9.81 1.99
N LEU A 324 1.53 -10.73 1.29
CA LEU A 324 1.65 -12.17 1.56
C LEU A 324 3.10 -12.64 1.34
N ILE A 325 3.76 -12.26 0.24
CA ILE A 325 5.18 -12.55 -0.01
C ILE A 325 6.06 -12.05 1.16
N ILE A 326 5.85 -10.82 1.61
CA ILE A 326 6.62 -10.22 2.72
C ILE A 326 6.45 -11.03 4.02
N ARG A 327 5.27 -11.59 4.26
CA ARG A 327 5.01 -12.43 5.44
C ARG A 327 5.65 -13.82 5.30
N MET A 328 5.64 -14.39 4.10
CA MET A 328 6.26 -15.69 3.82
C MET A 328 7.77 -15.67 4.03
N LEU A 329 8.44 -14.56 3.72
CA LEU A 329 9.89 -14.37 3.93
C LEU A 329 10.36 -14.69 5.36
N GLN A 330 9.52 -14.52 6.35
CA GLN A 330 9.85 -14.80 7.75
C GLN A 330 10.06 -16.30 8.04
N TYR A 331 9.59 -17.16 7.15
CA TYR A 331 9.56 -18.62 7.33
C TYR A 331 10.48 -19.37 6.38
N ILE A 332 11.19 -18.66 5.51
CA ILE A 332 12.11 -19.28 4.55
C ILE A 332 13.48 -19.40 5.22
N GLN A 333 13.93 -20.66 5.46
CA GLN A 333 15.16 -20.97 6.20
C GLN A 333 16.45 -20.54 5.47
N ASP A 334 16.40 -20.44 4.15
CA ASP A 334 17.57 -20.08 3.31
C ASP A 334 17.69 -18.55 3.11
N PHE A 335 16.91 -17.77 3.83
CA PHE A 335 17.07 -16.33 3.86
C PHE A 335 18.38 -16.00 4.58
N ASP A 336 19.32 -15.34 3.87
CA ASP A 336 20.64 -14.99 4.42
C ASP A 336 20.51 -14.39 5.83
N ALA A 337 21.07 -15.06 6.82
CA ALA A 337 20.96 -14.69 8.24
C ALA A 337 21.42 -13.25 8.51
N SER A 338 22.38 -12.72 7.72
CA SER A 338 22.81 -11.32 7.79
C SER A 338 21.71 -10.36 7.35
N THR A 339 21.00 -10.72 6.28
CA THR A 339 19.86 -9.96 5.74
C THR A 339 18.65 -10.06 6.66
N ASP A 340 18.43 -11.21 7.33
CA ASP A 340 17.33 -11.38 8.28
C ASP A 340 17.60 -10.64 9.60
N ALA A 341 18.85 -10.59 10.08
CA ALA A 341 19.23 -9.81 11.26
C ALA A 341 18.97 -8.30 11.05
N GLU A 342 19.40 -7.73 9.94
CA GLU A 342 19.15 -6.33 9.61
C GLU A 342 17.65 -6.02 9.41
N LEU A 343 16.86 -6.99 8.91
CA LEU A 343 15.41 -6.84 8.77
C LEU A 343 14.68 -6.95 10.11
N ARG A 344 15.14 -7.80 11.03
CA ARG A 344 14.60 -7.92 12.40
C ARG A 344 14.88 -6.67 13.21
N ASP A 345 16.11 -6.16 13.19
CA ASP A 345 16.48 -4.92 13.90
C ASP A 345 15.63 -3.72 13.46
N THR A 346 15.22 -3.68 12.17
CA THR A 346 14.37 -2.60 11.68
C THR A 346 12.90 -2.76 12.10
N VAL A 347 12.42 -3.99 12.31
CA VAL A 347 11.04 -4.27 12.73
C VAL A 347 10.86 -4.17 14.24
N ASP A 348 11.82 -4.64 15.02
CA ASP A 348 11.76 -4.60 16.49
C ASP A 348 11.84 -3.16 17.01
N ASN A 349 12.56 -2.27 16.33
CA ASN A 349 12.61 -0.85 16.68
C ASN A 349 11.31 -0.07 16.37
N PHE A 350 10.39 -0.63 15.59
CA PHE A 350 9.11 0.02 15.26
C PHE A 350 7.90 -0.48 16.08
N ILE A 351 8.05 -1.51 16.91
CA ILE A 351 6.94 -2.16 17.64
C ILE A 351 7.16 -2.09 19.17
N GLU A 352 7.85 -1.11 19.70
CA GLU A 352 7.70 -0.81 21.12
C GLU A 352 6.35 -0.10 21.33
N PRO A 353 5.35 -0.76 21.97
CA PRO A 353 4.22 -0.03 22.50
C PRO A 353 4.76 0.87 23.60
N MET A 354 4.64 2.18 23.42
CA MET A 354 4.95 3.13 24.50
C MET A 354 4.23 2.69 25.77
N PRO A 355 4.94 2.56 26.91
CA PRO A 355 4.30 2.17 28.15
C PRO A 355 3.23 3.19 28.51
N PHE A 356 2.01 2.72 28.72
CA PHE A 356 0.95 3.53 29.34
C PHE A 356 1.42 3.88 30.75
N ILE A 357 1.81 5.12 30.96
CA ILE A 357 1.93 5.67 32.30
C ILE A 357 0.50 6.02 32.72
N MET A 358 -0.10 5.13 33.52
CA MET A 358 -1.26 5.50 34.32
C MET A 358 -0.74 6.30 35.53
N SER A 359 -1.16 7.54 35.62
CA SER A 359 -1.17 8.32 36.88
C SER A 359 -2.60 8.75 37.14
#